data_03b2d2135fe16da57ce302f14233a0e9
#
_entry.id   03b2d2135fe16da57ce302f14233a0e9
#
_cell.length_a   1.000
_cell.length_b   1.000
_cell.length_c   1.000
_cell.angle_alpha   90.00
_cell.angle_beta   90.00
_cell.angle_gamma   90.00
#
_symmetry.space_group_name_H-M   'P 1'
#
loop_
_entity.id
_entity.type
_entity.pdbx_description
1 polymer ?
#
loop_
_entity_poly.entity_id
_entity_poly.type
_entity_poly.pdbx_seq_one_letter_code
_entity_poly.pdbx_strand_id
1 'polypeptide(L)'
;MSQTQEFTMQPVARIRSEFAEKFGVPRQSGLVEELEAEIVFEPAYRNPDALRGLEEFSHVWLIWVFDRAVRETWSPTVRPPRLGGNARMGVFATRSPFRPNPIALSCVKLAGIRQTADGPVIRVLGADLVDGTPILDIKPYIPYADSHPDAMGGFASVPAGETLEVVIPPELLARIPEAHREALRGVLAQDPRPHYQKDPERIYGFPFAGMEVRFSVDGTRLTVRDIQRIH
;
A
#
# COMPACT_ATOMS: atom_id res chain seq x y z
N MET A 1 32.06 3.58 -26.15
CA MET A 1 31.39 3.62 -24.83
C MET A 1 29.93 3.94 -25.11
N SER A 2 29.01 3.02 -24.81
CA SER A 2 27.57 3.27 -24.97
C SER A 2 27.19 4.35 -23.97
N GLN A 3 26.65 5.48 -24.45
CA GLN A 3 26.03 6.48 -23.57
C GLN A 3 24.82 5.82 -22.90
N THR A 4 24.84 5.77 -21.58
CA THR A 4 23.67 5.34 -20.81
C THR A 4 22.58 6.38 -21.02
N GLN A 5 21.52 6.01 -21.73
CA GLN A 5 20.38 6.91 -21.93
C GLN A 5 19.59 7.00 -20.62
N GLU A 6 19.42 8.20 -20.10
CA GLU A 6 18.57 8.48 -18.96
C GLU A 6 17.16 8.86 -19.43
N PHE A 7 16.15 8.39 -18.69
CA PHE A 7 14.74 8.73 -18.91
C PHE A 7 14.22 9.51 -17.71
N THR A 8 13.80 10.74 -17.93
CA THR A 8 13.16 11.55 -16.89
C THR A 8 11.67 11.32 -16.90
N MET A 9 11.10 10.94 -15.76
CA MET A 9 9.66 10.77 -15.57
C MET A 9 9.15 11.84 -14.59
N GLN A 10 7.92 12.31 -14.83
CA GLN A 10 7.24 13.24 -13.94
C GLN A 10 6.03 12.55 -13.31
N PRO A 11 5.74 12.77 -12.02
CA PRO A 11 4.48 12.31 -11.44
C PRO A 11 3.28 12.92 -12.16
N VAL A 12 2.32 12.09 -12.53
CA VAL A 12 1.06 12.54 -13.12
C VAL A 12 0.00 12.80 -12.04
N ALA A 13 0.15 12.15 -10.90
CA ALA A 13 -0.76 12.25 -9.76
C ALA A 13 -0.05 11.93 -8.44
N ARG A 14 -0.75 12.17 -7.34
CA ARG A 14 -0.39 11.67 -6.00
C ARG A 14 -1.58 10.95 -5.39
N ILE A 15 -1.28 9.94 -4.58
CA ILE A 15 -2.32 9.28 -3.79
C ILE A 15 -2.59 10.07 -2.51
N ARG A 16 -3.85 10.15 -2.12
CA ARG A 16 -4.30 10.48 -0.76
C ARG A 16 -4.78 9.22 -0.09
N SER A 17 -4.16 8.85 1.01
CA SER A 17 -4.48 7.64 1.78
C SER A 17 -4.47 7.93 3.27
N GLU A 18 -4.99 6.99 4.06
CA GLU A 18 -5.05 7.11 5.52
C GLU A 18 -3.71 6.83 6.23
N PHE A 19 -2.64 6.54 5.47
CA PHE A 19 -1.33 6.21 6.00
C PHE A 19 -0.34 7.36 5.86
N ALA A 20 -0.07 8.09 6.93
CA ALA A 20 0.96 9.14 6.94
C ALA A 20 2.38 8.58 6.82
N GLU A 21 2.58 7.32 7.24
CA GLU A 21 3.88 6.65 7.22
C GLU A 21 3.75 5.17 6.81
N LYS A 22 4.90 4.50 6.62
CA LYS A 22 4.94 3.13 6.10
C LYS A 22 4.42 2.07 7.08
N PHE A 23 4.51 2.30 8.39
CA PHE A 23 4.07 1.33 9.38
C PHE A 23 2.55 1.24 9.37
N GLY A 24 2.02 0.03 9.27
CA GLY A 24 0.58 -0.22 9.10
C GLY A 24 0.11 -0.35 7.65
N VAL A 25 0.87 0.14 6.65
CA VAL A 25 0.51 -0.03 5.24
C VAL A 25 0.51 -1.52 4.87
N PRO A 26 -0.56 -2.04 4.22
CA PRO A 26 -0.59 -3.41 3.73
C PRO A 26 0.61 -3.73 2.83
N ARG A 27 1.10 -4.97 2.88
CA ARG A 27 2.31 -5.37 2.14
C ARG A 27 2.12 -5.47 0.64
N GLN A 28 0.89 -5.63 0.19
CA GLN A 28 0.46 -5.65 -1.20
C GLN A 28 -0.93 -5.04 -1.32
N SER A 29 -1.24 -4.48 -2.48
CA SER A 29 -2.59 -4.02 -2.82
C SER A 29 -3.60 -5.18 -2.78
N GLY A 30 -4.85 -4.86 -2.45
CA GLY A 30 -5.95 -5.81 -2.41
C GLY A 30 -6.02 -6.70 -1.16
N LEU A 31 -5.04 -6.63 -0.24
CA LEU A 31 -5.10 -7.41 1.01
C LEU A 31 -6.13 -6.87 2.02
N VAL A 32 -6.49 -5.60 1.92
CA VAL A 32 -7.52 -4.93 2.71
C VAL A 32 -8.38 -4.11 1.74
N GLU A 33 -9.45 -4.71 1.26
CA GLU A 33 -10.29 -4.10 0.21
C GLU A 33 -11.06 -2.86 0.68
N GLU A 34 -11.27 -2.72 1.98
CA GLU A 34 -11.99 -1.61 2.59
C GLU A 34 -11.16 -0.31 2.68
N LEU A 35 -9.87 -0.37 2.35
CA LEU A 35 -9.01 0.82 2.33
C LEU A 35 -9.37 1.70 1.14
N GLU A 36 -10.03 2.81 1.42
CA GLU A 36 -10.29 3.86 0.43
C GLU A 36 -9.06 4.75 0.25
N ALA A 37 -8.80 5.15 -1.00
CA ALA A 37 -7.82 6.15 -1.34
C ALA A 37 -8.27 6.98 -2.55
N GLU A 38 -7.68 8.16 -2.72
CA GLU A 38 -7.94 9.04 -3.83
C GLU A 38 -6.65 9.30 -4.63
N ILE A 39 -6.76 9.24 -5.95
CA ILE A 39 -5.68 9.63 -6.86
C ILE A 39 -5.98 11.04 -7.34
N VAL A 40 -5.15 11.99 -6.92
CA VAL A 40 -5.29 13.41 -7.21
C VAL A 40 -4.25 13.81 -8.25
N PHE A 41 -4.69 14.25 -9.41
CA PHE A 41 -3.80 14.62 -10.52
C PHE A 41 -3.02 15.90 -10.22
N GLU A 42 -1.78 15.93 -10.68
CA GLU A 42 -1.00 17.18 -10.75
C GLU A 42 -1.67 18.18 -11.72
N PRO A 43 -1.54 19.49 -11.49
CA PRO A 43 -2.30 20.50 -12.26
C PRO A 43 -2.22 20.35 -13.78
N ALA A 44 -1.07 19.96 -14.32
CA ALA A 44 -0.86 19.78 -15.75
C ALA A 44 -1.66 18.61 -16.36
N TYR A 45 -2.15 17.67 -15.53
CA TYR A 45 -2.78 16.41 -15.98
C TYR A 45 -4.27 16.32 -15.59
N ARG A 46 -4.90 17.40 -15.15
CA ARG A 46 -6.30 17.46 -14.68
C ARG A 46 -7.33 17.51 -15.79
N ASN A 47 -6.99 17.07 -17.00
CA ASN A 47 -7.93 17.03 -18.10
C ASN A 47 -8.87 15.82 -17.98
N PRO A 48 -10.21 16.01 -17.86
CA PRO A 48 -11.16 14.90 -17.71
C PRO A 48 -11.20 13.98 -18.94
N ASP A 49 -10.82 14.45 -20.12
CA ASP A 49 -10.78 13.62 -21.32
C ASP A 49 -9.74 12.48 -21.22
N ALA A 50 -8.71 12.65 -20.40
CA ALA A 50 -7.72 11.60 -20.15
C ALA A 50 -8.30 10.40 -19.37
N LEU A 51 -9.47 10.55 -18.75
CA LEU A 51 -10.14 9.50 -17.99
C LEU A 51 -11.34 8.90 -18.73
N ARG A 52 -11.63 9.36 -19.95
CA ARG A 52 -12.79 8.90 -20.73
C ARG A 52 -12.70 7.38 -20.96
N GLY A 53 -13.72 6.65 -20.54
CA GLY A 53 -13.81 5.18 -20.65
C GLY A 53 -13.11 4.41 -19.52
N LEU A 54 -12.44 5.10 -18.59
CA LEU A 54 -11.78 4.41 -17.46
C LEU A 54 -12.80 3.77 -16.51
N GLU A 55 -13.99 4.34 -16.38
CA GLU A 55 -15.09 3.83 -15.55
C GLU A 55 -15.66 2.48 -16.02
N GLU A 56 -15.33 2.02 -17.22
CA GLU A 56 -15.71 0.70 -17.72
C GLU A 56 -14.84 -0.43 -17.15
N PHE A 57 -13.70 -0.07 -16.50
CA PHE A 57 -12.78 -1.03 -15.91
C PHE A 57 -13.02 -1.18 -14.41
N SER A 58 -12.91 -2.39 -13.91
CA SER A 58 -13.05 -2.68 -12.47
C SER A 58 -11.78 -2.43 -11.67
N HIS A 59 -10.62 -2.51 -12.31
CA HIS A 59 -9.30 -2.36 -11.68
C HIS A 59 -8.35 -1.57 -12.55
N VAL A 60 -7.39 -0.94 -11.89
CA VAL A 60 -6.30 -0.20 -12.54
C VAL A 60 -4.95 -0.58 -11.94
N TRP A 61 -3.92 -0.57 -12.77
CA TRP A 61 -2.53 -0.58 -12.36
C TRP A 61 -2.09 0.84 -12.03
N LEU A 62 -1.52 1.02 -10.84
CA LEU A 62 -0.77 2.21 -10.45
C LEU A 62 0.72 1.93 -10.60
N ILE A 63 1.42 2.71 -11.40
CA ILE A 63 2.87 2.70 -11.52
C ILE A 63 3.39 3.89 -10.74
N TRP A 64 4.16 3.65 -9.68
CA TRP A 64 4.52 4.68 -8.71
C TRP A 64 5.96 4.55 -8.22
N VAL A 65 6.45 5.52 -7.45
CA VAL A 65 7.84 5.59 -6.99
C VAL A 65 7.91 5.42 -5.48
N PHE A 66 8.85 4.59 -5.02
CA PHE A 66 9.25 4.53 -3.61
C PHE A 66 10.11 5.77 -3.26
N ASP A 67 9.52 6.95 -3.28
CA ASP A 67 10.20 8.25 -3.10
C ASP A 67 10.92 8.37 -1.75
N ARG A 68 10.39 7.70 -0.70
CA ARG A 68 10.98 7.66 0.64
C ARG A 68 12.07 6.59 0.84
N ALA A 69 12.41 5.82 -0.20
CA ALA A 69 13.36 4.73 -0.13
C ALA A 69 14.50 4.83 -1.17
N VAL A 70 14.62 5.98 -1.82
CA VAL A 70 15.68 6.26 -2.80
C VAL A 70 17.04 6.19 -2.11
N ARG A 71 18.00 5.52 -2.75
CA ARG A 71 19.38 5.40 -2.29
C ARG A 71 20.35 5.82 -3.39
N GLU A 72 21.48 6.38 -3.01
CA GLU A 72 22.56 6.73 -3.95
C GLU A 72 23.15 5.50 -4.65
N THR A 73 23.20 4.38 -3.94
CA THR A 73 23.74 3.12 -4.46
C THR A 73 22.73 1.99 -4.28
N TRP A 74 22.64 1.11 -5.26
CA TRP A 74 21.79 -0.07 -5.19
C TRP A 74 22.60 -1.31 -4.77
N SER A 75 21.92 -2.34 -4.30
CA SER A 75 22.51 -3.63 -3.99
C SER A 75 21.89 -4.72 -4.87
N PRO A 76 22.69 -5.63 -5.45
CA PRO A 76 22.18 -6.73 -6.27
C PRO A 76 21.34 -7.72 -5.46
N THR A 77 21.46 -7.71 -4.14
CA THR A 77 20.71 -8.60 -3.24
C THR A 77 20.05 -7.85 -2.11
N VAL A 78 18.91 -8.36 -1.67
CA VAL A 78 18.15 -7.89 -0.52
C VAL A 78 17.82 -9.05 0.41
N ARG A 79 17.39 -8.75 1.64
CA ARG A 79 16.94 -9.75 2.63
C ARG A 79 15.44 -9.59 2.84
N PRO A 80 14.60 -10.40 2.16
CA PRO A 80 13.16 -10.32 2.34
C PRO A 80 12.77 -10.67 3.78
N PRO A 81 11.99 -9.82 4.47
CA PRO A 81 11.53 -10.11 5.84
C PRO A 81 10.79 -11.45 5.93
N ARG A 82 10.07 -11.82 4.87
CA ARG A 82 9.32 -13.06 4.75
C ARG A 82 10.19 -14.33 4.88
N LEU A 83 11.48 -14.25 4.51
CA LEU A 83 12.44 -15.34 4.66
C LEU A 83 13.24 -15.24 5.97
N GLY A 84 12.68 -14.60 7.01
CA GLY A 84 13.31 -14.44 8.31
C GLY A 84 14.48 -13.44 8.33
N GLY A 85 14.69 -12.68 7.23
CA GLY A 85 15.72 -11.66 7.14
C GLY A 85 17.16 -12.19 7.00
N ASN A 86 17.38 -13.52 7.01
CA ASN A 86 18.70 -14.15 6.90
C ASN A 86 19.05 -14.57 5.46
N ALA A 87 18.06 -15.03 4.70
CA ALA A 87 18.27 -15.40 3.29
C ALA A 87 18.43 -14.16 2.40
N ARG A 88 19.43 -14.21 1.52
CA ARG A 88 19.63 -13.19 0.48
C ARG A 88 18.94 -13.61 -0.83
N MET A 89 18.21 -12.69 -1.43
CA MET A 89 17.58 -12.89 -2.74
C MET A 89 18.05 -11.81 -3.70
N GLY A 90 18.13 -12.14 -4.98
CA GLY A 90 18.37 -11.15 -6.03
C GLY A 90 17.27 -10.07 -5.98
N VAL A 91 17.63 -8.80 -6.12
CA VAL A 91 16.68 -7.68 -6.00
C VAL A 91 15.54 -7.80 -7.02
N PHE A 92 15.82 -8.31 -8.22
CA PHE A 92 14.79 -8.51 -9.27
C PHE A 92 13.88 -9.71 -9.03
N ALA A 93 14.25 -10.62 -8.12
CA ALA A 93 13.35 -11.67 -7.64
C ALA A 93 12.44 -11.20 -6.49
N THR A 94 12.42 -9.91 -6.18
CA THR A 94 11.65 -9.31 -5.09
C THR A 94 10.92 -8.04 -5.53
N ARG A 95 9.97 -7.58 -4.70
CA ARG A 95 9.33 -6.26 -4.83
C ARG A 95 9.92 -5.23 -3.84
N SER A 96 11.21 -5.41 -3.50
CA SER A 96 11.92 -4.48 -2.60
C SER A 96 12.03 -3.08 -3.21
N PRO A 97 11.87 -2.00 -2.40
CA PRO A 97 12.11 -0.63 -2.85
C PRO A 97 13.58 -0.33 -3.14
N PHE A 98 14.52 -1.12 -2.60
CA PHE A 98 15.96 -0.91 -2.73
C PHE A 98 16.49 -1.48 -4.04
N ARG A 99 16.05 -0.92 -5.16
CA ARG A 99 16.34 -1.37 -6.53
C ARG A 99 16.89 -0.20 -7.38
N PRO A 100 17.53 -0.47 -8.52
CA PRO A 100 18.14 0.59 -9.35
C PRO A 100 17.16 1.70 -9.72
N ASN A 101 15.96 1.31 -10.17
CA ASN A 101 14.85 2.22 -10.39
C ASN A 101 13.78 1.87 -9.35
N PRO A 102 13.52 2.70 -8.33
CA PRO A 102 12.60 2.40 -7.24
C PRO A 102 11.13 2.54 -7.66
N ILE A 103 10.80 1.92 -8.80
CA ILE A 103 9.44 1.88 -9.38
C ILE A 103 8.68 0.70 -8.79
N ALA A 104 7.44 0.95 -8.45
CA ALA A 104 6.50 -0.02 -7.91
C ALA A 104 5.25 -0.15 -8.78
N LEU A 105 4.51 -1.20 -8.53
CA LEU A 105 3.30 -1.57 -9.26
C LEU A 105 2.25 -2.08 -8.26
N SER A 106 1.05 -1.51 -8.28
CA SER A 106 -0.09 -1.93 -7.46
C SER A 106 -1.34 -2.04 -8.33
N CYS A 107 -2.01 -3.17 -8.26
CA CYS A 107 -3.35 -3.34 -8.83
C CYS A 107 -4.37 -2.98 -7.77
N VAL A 108 -5.23 -1.99 -8.06
CA VAL A 108 -6.24 -1.51 -7.12
C VAL A 108 -7.63 -1.53 -7.78
N LYS A 109 -8.67 -1.73 -6.98
CA LYS A 109 -10.04 -1.69 -7.47
C LYS A 109 -10.47 -0.26 -7.74
N LEU A 110 -11.04 0.00 -8.90
CA LEU A 110 -11.64 1.29 -9.25
C LEU A 110 -12.99 1.44 -8.55
N ALA A 111 -13.11 2.43 -7.68
CA ALA A 111 -14.35 2.74 -6.97
C ALA A 111 -15.16 3.86 -7.64
N GLY A 112 -14.58 4.55 -8.62
CA GLY A 112 -15.24 5.57 -9.42
C GLY A 112 -14.39 6.80 -9.65
N ILE A 113 -14.94 7.73 -10.44
CA ILE A 113 -14.33 9.02 -10.77
C ILE A 113 -15.25 10.13 -10.25
N ARG A 114 -14.67 11.07 -9.51
CA ARG A 114 -15.38 12.22 -8.95
C ARG A 114 -14.82 13.51 -9.51
N GLN A 115 -15.69 14.40 -9.99
CA GLN A 115 -15.28 15.75 -10.37
C GLN A 115 -15.20 16.64 -9.13
N THR A 116 -14.14 17.44 -9.03
CA THR A 116 -13.94 18.43 -7.98
C THR A 116 -13.63 19.79 -8.57
N ALA A 117 -13.59 20.82 -7.74
CA ALA A 117 -13.21 22.18 -8.18
C ALA A 117 -11.76 22.20 -8.75
N ASP A 118 -10.90 21.30 -8.27
CA ASP A 118 -9.51 21.18 -8.70
C ASP A 118 -9.29 20.16 -9.83
N GLY A 119 -10.36 19.63 -10.43
CA GLY A 119 -10.31 18.64 -11.50
C GLY A 119 -10.79 17.26 -11.06
N PRO A 120 -10.65 16.24 -11.95
CA PRO A 120 -11.09 14.89 -11.66
C PRO A 120 -10.20 14.22 -10.62
N VAL A 121 -10.82 13.35 -9.81
CA VAL A 121 -10.17 12.50 -8.79
C VAL A 121 -10.65 11.07 -9.02
N ILE A 122 -9.73 10.12 -9.04
CA ILE A 122 -10.07 8.69 -9.10
C ILE A 122 -10.12 8.15 -7.66
N ARG A 123 -11.25 7.52 -7.29
CA ARG A 123 -11.39 6.78 -6.04
C ARG A 123 -11.02 5.33 -6.27
N VAL A 124 -10.18 4.78 -5.40
CA VAL A 124 -9.71 3.40 -5.46
C VAL A 124 -9.85 2.71 -4.11
N LEU A 125 -9.90 1.38 -4.12
CA LEU A 125 -9.96 0.53 -2.94
C LEU A 125 -8.75 -0.42 -2.91
N GLY A 126 -8.30 -0.76 -1.71
CA GLY A 126 -7.23 -1.73 -1.49
C GLY A 126 -5.83 -1.22 -1.82
N ALA A 127 -5.59 0.08 -1.78
CA ALA A 127 -4.27 0.64 -2.05
C ALA A 127 -3.27 0.36 -0.91
N ASP A 128 -2.02 0.08 -1.28
CA ASP A 128 -0.88 -0.20 -0.41
C ASP A 128 0.19 0.91 -0.44
N LEU A 129 -0.26 2.15 -0.55
CA LEU A 129 0.60 3.33 -0.71
C LEU A 129 0.47 4.29 0.48
N VAL A 130 1.59 4.88 0.87
CA VAL A 130 1.64 5.97 1.85
C VAL A 130 1.08 7.25 1.24
N ASP A 131 0.43 8.08 2.04
CA ASP A 131 -0.09 9.38 1.61
C ASP A 131 0.97 10.26 0.93
N GLY A 132 0.57 10.92 -0.16
CA GLY A 132 1.45 11.77 -0.98
C GLY A 132 2.37 11.01 -1.94
N THR A 133 2.36 9.68 -1.98
CA THR A 133 3.21 8.88 -2.88
C THR A 133 2.99 9.29 -4.34
N PRO A 134 4.07 9.58 -5.10
CA PRO A 134 3.98 10.00 -6.50
C PRO A 134 3.58 8.83 -7.41
N ILE A 135 2.58 9.05 -8.27
CA ILE A 135 2.13 8.13 -9.31
C ILE A 135 2.67 8.61 -10.65
N LEU A 136 3.37 7.73 -11.35
CA LEU A 136 3.98 8.01 -12.66
C LEU A 136 3.05 7.72 -13.82
N ASP A 137 2.18 6.70 -13.67
CA ASP A 137 1.26 6.28 -14.73
C ASP A 137 0.09 5.47 -14.15
N ILE A 138 -1.03 5.45 -14.87
CA ILE A 138 -2.23 4.69 -14.55
C ILE A 138 -2.63 3.92 -15.79
N LYS A 139 -2.82 2.60 -15.67
CA LYS A 139 -3.26 1.75 -16.78
C LYS A 139 -4.46 0.91 -16.37
N PRO A 140 -5.41 0.65 -17.29
CA PRO A 140 -6.49 -0.30 -17.00
C PRO A 140 -5.93 -1.71 -16.79
N TYR A 141 -6.54 -2.47 -15.88
CA TYR A 141 -6.30 -3.91 -15.75
C TYR A 141 -7.09 -4.65 -16.84
N ILE A 142 -6.39 -5.48 -17.58
CA ILE A 142 -6.97 -6.25 -18.72
C ILE A 142 -6.96 -7.74 -18.35
N PRO A 143 -8.11 -8.35 -17.95
CA PRO A 143 -8.14 -9.70 -17.38
C PRO A 143 -7.47 -10.77 -18.23
N TYR A 144 -7.69 -10.78 -19.55
CA TYR A 144 -7.12 -11.80 -20.44
C TYR A 144 -5.60 -11.68 -20.61
N ALA A 145 -5.01 -10.49 -20.35
CA ALA A 145 -3.58 -10.23 -20.49
C ALA A 145 -2.84 -10.24 -19.14
N ASP A 146 -3.49 -9.77 -18.08
CA ASP A 146 -2.85 -9.54 -16.79
C ASP A 146 -3.04 -10.70 -15.80
N SER A 147 -4.08 -11.56 -16.02
CA SER A 147 -4.37 -12.67 -15.11
C SER A 147 -3.66 -13.95 -15.54
N HIS A 148 -2.84 -14.49 -14.65
CA HIS A 148 -2.11 -15.75 -14.82
C HIS A 148 -2.37 -16.66 -13.61
N PRO A 149 -3.55 -17.34 -13.52
CA PRO A 149 -3.91 -18.16 -12.35
C PRO A 149 -2.91 -19.28 -12.04
N ASP A 150 -2.25 -19.82 -13.05
CA ASP A 150 -1.27 -20.92 -12.92
C ASP A 150 0.17 -20.42 -12.69
N ALA A 151 0.38 -19.12 -12.47
CA ALA A 151 1.71 -18.56 -12.28
C ALA A 151 2.35 -19.07 -10.98
N MET A 152 3.63 -19.45 -11.06
CA MET A 152 4.41 -19.84 -9.89
C MET A 152 4.92 -18.59 -9.14
N GLY A 153 4.56 -18.45 -7.87
CA GLY A 153 4.90 -17.31 -7.03
C GLY A 153 6.27 -17.42 -6.33
N GLY A 154 7.05 -18.48 -6.56
CA GLY A 154 8.32 -18.72 -5.89
C GLY A 154 8.17 -18.71 -4.35
N PHE A 155 9.07 -18.03 -3.64
CA PHE A 155 8.99 -17.91 -2.18
C PHE A 155 7.78 -17.06 -1.71
N ALA A 156 7.06 -16.42 -2.62
CA ALA A 156 5.89 -15.60 -2.35
C ALA A 156 4.56 -16.24 -2.78
N SER A 157 4.54 -17.55 -3.06
CA SER A 157 3.36 -18.30 -3.53
C SER A 157 2.19 -18.30 -2.55
N VAL A 158 2.46 -18.18 -1.26
CA VAL A 158 1.44 -18.14 -0.21
C VAL A 158 1.45 -16.76 0.44
N PRO A 159 0.32 -16.16 0.83
CA PRO A 159 0.30 -14.93 1.63
C PRO A 159 1.17 -15.05 2.89
N ALA A 160 1.79 -13.96 3.32
CA ALA A 160 2.68 -13.99 4.48
C ALA A 160 1.86 -14.00 5.77
N GLY A 161 1.94 -15.10 6.51
CA GLY A 161 1.33 -15.22 7.83
C GLY A 161 -0.16 -15.60 7.81
N GLU A 162 -0.66 -16.01 8.96
CA GLU A 162 -2.08 -16.12 9.21
C GLU A 162 -2.64 -14.75 9.59
N THR A 163 -3.90 -14.50 9.26
CA THR A 163 -4.59 -13.29 9.74
C THR A 163 -4.80 -13.39 11.24
N LEU A 164 -4.54 -12.28 11.96
CA LEU A 164 -4.73 -12.22 13.40
C LEU A 164 -6.22 -12.05 13.74
N GLU A 165 -6.64 -12.62 14.87
CA GLU A 165 -7.90 -12.28 15.52
C GLU A 165 -7.79 -10.87 16.11
N VAL A 166 -8.56 -9.92 15.59
CA VAL A 166 -8.51 -8.52 16.02
C VAL A 166 -9.59 -8.23 17.05
N VAL A 167 -9.16 -7.83 18.25
CA VAL A 167 -10.03 -7.40 19.34
C VAL A 167 -9.90 -5.89 19.50
N ILE A 168 -10.98 -5.15 19.26
CA ILE A 168 -11.07 -3.71 19.48
C ILE A 168 -12.17 -3.50 20.53
N PRO A 169 -11.84 -3.02 21.76
CA PRO A 169 -12.83 -2.68 22.76
C PRO A 169 -13.89 -1.70 22.21
N PRO A 170 -15.19 -1.87 22.52
CA PRO A 170 -16.24 -1.04 21.94
C PRO A 170 -16.05 0.47 22.15
N GLU A 171 -15.53 0.86 23.31
CA GLU A 171 -15.23 2.26 23.66
C GLU A 171 -14.08 2.85 22.83
N LEU A 172 -13.12 2.03 22.39
CA LEU A 172 -12.05 2.44 21.48
C LEU A 172 -12.55 2.47 20.03
N LEU A 173 -13.35 1.48 19.64
CA LEU A 173 -13.96 1.45 18.32
C LEU A 173 -14.86 2.66 18.06
N ALA A 174 -15.56 3.16 19.09
CA ALA A 174 -16.40 4.34 19.01
C ALA A 174 -15.61 5.63 18.69
N ARG A 175 -14.29 5.66 18.95
CA ARG A 175 -13.42 6.80 18.62
C ARG A 175 -13.07 6.86 17.14
N ILE A 176 -13.23 5.75 16.41
CA ILE A 176 -12.95 5.66 14.97
C ILE A 176 -14.22 6.07 14.20
N PRO A 177 -14.12 6.96 13.19
CA PRO A 177 -15.21 7.20 12.26
C PRO A 177 -15.69 5.89 11.63
N GLU A 178 -17.00 5.74 11.48
CA GLU A 178 -17.62 4.48 11.03
C GLU A 178 -17.03 3.99 9.70
N ALA A 179 -16.79 4.91 8.77
CA ALA A 179 -16.21 4.61 7.44
C ALA A 179 -14.82 3.95 7.49
N HIS A 180 -14.05 4.12 8.59
CA HIS A 180 -12.69 3.59 8.71
C HIS A 180 -12.58 2.33 9.58
N ARG A 181 -13.69 1.88 10.21
CA ARG A 181 -13.64 0.78 11.18
C ARG A 181 -13.25 -0.55 10.57
N GLU A 182 -13.85 -0.92 9.45
CA GLU A 182 -13.55 -2.19 8.77
C GLU A 182 -12.15 -2.16 8.13
N ALA A 183 -11.77 -1.04 7.52
CA ALA A 183 -10.40 -0.84 7.01
C ALA A 183 -9.35 -1.01 8.12
N LEU A 184 -9.58 -0.42 9.31
CA LEU A 184 -8.68 -0.60 10.46
C LEU A 184 -8.61 -2.07 10.91
N ARG A 185 -9.75 -2.77 10.98
CA ARG A 185 -9.76 -4.21 11.31
C ARG A 185 -8.93 -5.02 10.31
N GLY A 186 -9.14 -4.77 9.02
CA GLY A 186 -8.39 -5.42 7.96
C GLY A 186 -6.88 -5.19 8.07
N VAL A 187 -6.46 -3.94 8.31
CA VAL A 187 -5.04 -3.58 8.49
C VAL A 187 -4.43 -4.30 9.69
N LEU A 188 -5.11 -4.31 10.84
CA LEU A 188 -4.64 -4.98 12.05
C LEU A 188 -4.58 -6.50 11.88
N ALA A 189 -5.54 -7.09 11.16
CA ALA A 189 -5.56 -8.52 10.86
C ALA A 189 -4.36 -8.99 10.02
N GLN A 190 -3.76 -8.10 9.20
CA GLN A 190 -2.57 -8.39 8.38
C GLN A 190 -1.26 -8.39 9.17
N ASP A 191 -1.29 -8.34 10.49
CA ASP A 191 -0.12 -8.27 11.38
C ASP A 191 0.90 -7.20 10.94
N PRO A 192 0.67 -5.94 11.28
CA PRO A 192 1.57 -4.85 10.87
C PRO A 192 2.95 -4.89 11.54
N ARG A 193 3.16 -5.77 12.53
CA ARG A 193 4.45 -5.90 13.24
C ARG A 193 5.59 -6.34 12.32
N PRO A 194 6.84 -5.98 12.66
CA PRO A 194 8.00 -6.66 12.11
C PRO A 194 8.01 -8.15 12.52
N HIS A 195 8.11 -9.06 11.55
CA HIS A 195 8.01 -10.53 11.78
C HIS A 195 8.98 -11.13 12.80
N TYR A 196 10.09 -10.45 13.11
CA TYR A 196 11.08 -10.90 14.07
C TYR A 196 10.76 -10.51 15.52
N GLN A 197 9.68 -9.74 15.74
CA GLN A 197 9.26 -9.29 17.08
C GLN A 197 8.09 -10.13 17.56
N LYS A 198 8.31 -10.88 18.67
CA LYS A 198 7.33 -11.80 19.27
C LYS A 198 7.04 -11.50 20.74
N ASP A 199 7.40 -10.31 21.22
CA ASP A 199 7.15 -9.91 22.61
C ASP A 199 5.66 -9.57 22.81
N PRO A 200 4.90 -10.35 23.63
CA PRO A 200 3.48 -10.12 23.84
C PRO A 200 3.17 -8.87 24.67
N GLU A 201 4.14 -8.41 25.50
CA GLU A 201 3.97 -7.21 26.32
C GLU A 201 4.27 -5.91 25.57
N ARG A 202 4.85 -6.02 24.38
CA ARG A 202 5.22 -4.85 23.59
C ARG A 202 4.00 -4.18 23.00
N ILE A 203 3.89 -2.87 23.21
CA ILE A 203 2.89 -2.02 22.58
C ILE A 203 3.48 -1.42 21.29
N TYR A 204 2.76 -1.61 20.20
CA TYR A 204 3.03 -1.02 18.88
C TYR A 204 2.06 0.13 18.64
N GLY A 205 2.45 1.10 17.84
CA GLY A 205 1.58 2.20 17.45
C GLY A 205 1.81 2.61 16.01
N PHE A 206 0.77 3.08 15.33
CA PHE A 206 0.87 3.68 14.01
C PHE A 206 -0.26 4.69 13.76
N PRO A 207 0.00 5.70 12.93
CA PRO A 207 -1.02 6.65 12.53
C PRO A 207 -1.93 6.03 11.46
N PHE A 208 -3.25 6.15 11.69
CA PHE A 208 -4.29 5.74 10.74
C PHE A 208 -5.49 6.67 10.84
N ALA A 209 -5.95 7.22 9.72
CA ALA A 209 -7.12 8.11 9.64
C ALA A 209 -7.06 9.28 10.64
N GLY A 210 -5.89 9.90 10.81
CA GLY A 210 -5.67 11.00 11.75
C GLY A 210 -5.65 10.61 13.23
N MET A 211 -5.52 9.31 13.53
CA MET A 211 -5.44 8.77 14.88
C MET A 211 -4.19 7.92 15.07
N GLU A 212 -3.62 7.97 16.27
CA GLU A 212 -2.60 7.03 16.74
C GLU A 212 -3.30 5.78 17.28
N VAL A 213 -3.09 4.65 16.65
CA VAL A 213 -3.64 3.35 17.05
C VAL A 213 -2.57 2.53 17.74
N ARG A 214 -2.79 2.18 19.01
CA ARG A 214 -1.84 1.37 19.81
C ARG A 214 -2.40 -0.01 20.07
N PHE A 215 -1.56 -1.04 19.90
CA PHE A 215 -1.97 -2.43 20.03
C PHE A 215 -0.84 -3.32 20.56
N SER A 216 -1.21 -4.47 21.10
CA SER A 216 -0.30 -5.57 21.44
C SER A 216 -0.76 -6.84 20.76
N VAL A 217 0.15 -7.83 20.61
CA VAL A 217 -0.19 -9.12 19.98
C VAL A 217 0.36 -10.24 20.83
N ASP A 218 -0.54 -11.14 21.23
CA ASP A 218 -0.21 -12.38 21.91
C ASP A 218 -0.67 -13.57 21.06
N GLY A 219 0.29 -14.41 20.66
CA GLY A 219 0.02 -15.49 19.72
C GLY A 219 -0.62 -15.00 18.42
N THR A 220 -1.84 -15.44 18.16
CA THR A 220 -2.66 -15.07 16.98
C THR A 220 -3.67 -13.98 17.28
N ARG A 221 -3.68 -13.42 18.50
CA ARG A 221 -4.65 -12.38 18.90
C ARG A 221 -3.99 -11.01 18.99
N LEU A 222 -4.51 -10.05 18.26
CA LEU A 222 -4.18 -8.63 18.35
C LEU A 222 -5.23 -7.90 19.16
N THR A 223 -4.82 -7.18 20.20
CA THR A 223 -5.71 -6.37 21.03
C THR A 223 -5.33 -4.91 20.92
N VAL A 224 -6.29 -4.06 20.49
CA VAL A 224 -6.12 -2.61 20.52
C VAL A 224 -6.16 -2.12 21.97
N ARG A 225 -5.13 -1.37 22.36
CA ARG A 225 -4.91 -0.88 23.74
C ARG A 225 -5.34 0.57 23.91
N ASP A 226 -5.16 1.38 22.86
CA ASP A 226 -5.53 2.80 22.89
C ASP A 226 -5.71 3.35 21.47
N ILE A 227 -6.54 4.40 21.35
CA ILE A 227 -6.73 5.18 20.12
C ILE A 227 -6.86 6.64 20.52
N GLN A 228 -5.96 7.50 19.99
CA GLN A 228 -5.91 8.92 20.29
C GLN A 228 -5.88 9.73 19.00
N ARG A 229 -6.48 10.92 18.98
CA ARG A 229 -6.34 11.86 17.86
C ARG A 229 -4.91 12.39 17.80
N ILE A 230 -4.36 12.46 16.61
CA ILE A 230 -3.09 13.14 16.32
C ILE A 230 -3.43 14.63 16.16
N HIS A 231 -2.74 15.48 16.91
CA HIS A 231 -2.90 16.95 16.87
C HIS A 231 -1.95 17.58 15.86
#